data_3a8bb84cc0f07a6b08ca7cd36744fcf6
#
_entry.id   3a8bb84cc0f07a6b08ca7cd36744fcf6
#
_cell.length_a   1.000
_cell.length_b   1.000
_cell.length_c   1.000
_cell.angle_alpha   90.00
_cell.angle_beta   90.00
_cell.angle_gamma   90.00
#
_symmetry.space_group_name_H-M   'P 1'
#
loop_
_entity.id
_entity.type
_entity.pdbx_description
1 polymer ?
#
loop_
_entity_poly.entity_id
_entity_poly.type
_entity_poly.pdbx_seq_one_letter_code
_entity_poly.pdbx_strand_id
1 'polypeptide(L)'
;MTVAHQFADAFNRRDVDGVVSCFTGDATYHDLFYGRFQGHDGLRKLFDRMFTEGRDHVWSLDAVAEGVGVVMAEWTFEFVVSDAVPRSAGRQLRFRGVSVFEVRDARCCSYREYFDKGGVLVDLGFQPDSLWRTLNR
;
A
#
# COMPACT_ATOMS: atom_id res chain seq x y z
N MET A 1 -16.73 4.27 11.32
CA MET A 1 -15.77 3.58 10.43
C MET A 1 -15.46 4.47 9.24
N THR A 2 -14.19 4.71 8.98
CA THR A 2 -13.74 5.54 7.87
C THR A 2 -13.44 4.72 6.62
N VAL A 3 -13.16 5.40 5.50
CA VAL A 3 -12.68 4.75 4.28
C VAL A 3 -11.37 3.99 4.51
N ALA A 4 -10.51 4.47 5.43
CA ALA A 4 -9.28 3.77 5.77
C ALA A 4 -9.58 2.41 6.45
N HIS A 5 -10.55 2.34 7.32
CA HIS A 5 -10.98 1.08 7.94
C HIS A 5 -11.55 0.12 6.89
N GLN A 6 -12.42 0.63 6.01
CA GLN A 6 -13.01 -0.18 4.94
C GLN A 6 -11.93 -0.75 4.02
N PHE A 7 -10.96 0.09 3.65
CA PHE A 7 -9.83 -0.29 2.83
C PHE A 7 -8.99 -1.40 3.49
N ALA A 8 -8.60 -1.20 4.75
CA ALA A 8 -7.78 -2.17 5.46
C ALA A 8 -8.51 -3.51 5.65
N ASP A 9 -9.80 -3.46 5.98
CA ASP A 9 -10.62 -4.68 6.14
C ASP A 9 -10.69 -5.48 4.83
N ALA A 10 -10.97 -4.81 3.71
CA ALA A 10 -11.05 -5.46 2.40
C ALA A 10 -9.69 -6.03 1.99
N PHE A 11 -8.62 -5.26 2.20
CA PHE A 11 -7.28 -5.70 1.89
C PHE A 11 -6.90 -6.96 2.69
N ASN A 12 -7.18 -6.97 3.98
CA ASN A 12 -6.86 -8.11 4.85
C ASN A 12 -7.65 -9.37 4.49
N ARG A 13 -8.83 -9.21 3.88
CA ARG A 13 -9.60 -10.33 3.33
C ARG A 13 -9.15 -10.74 1.92
N ARG A 14 -8.16 -10.06 1.34
CA ARG A 14 -7.70 -10.23 -0.05
C ARG A 14 -8.85 -10.00 -1.04
N ASP A 15 -9.76 -9.13 -0.70
CA ASP A 15 -10.93 -8.78 -1.51
C ASP A 15 -10.59 -7.59 -2.41
N VAL A 16 -10.05 -7.85 -3.59
CA VAL A 16 -9.63 -6.80 -4.52
C VAL A 16 -10.82 -5.94 -4.94
N ASP A 17 -11.97 -6.52 -5.21
CA ASP A 17 -13.18 -5.76 -5.55
C ASP A 17 -13.59 -4.84 -4.40
N GLY A 18 -13.53 -5.33 -3.17
CA GLY A 18 -13.81 -4.54 -1.98
C GLY A 18 -12.83 -3.38 -1.79
N VAL A 19 -11.54 -3.62 -2.02
CA VAL A 19 -10.52 -2.57 -1.98
C VAL A 19 -10.81 -1.50 -3.04
N VAL A 20 -11.01 -1.91 -4.27
CA VAL A 20 -11.27 -0.99 -5.40
C VAL A 20 -12.53 -0.18 -5.18
N SER A 21 -13.56 -0.77 -4.56
CA SER A 21 -14.83 -0.07 -4.28
C SER A 21 -14.68 1.06 -3.25
N CYS A 22 -13.58 1.11 -2.49
CA CYS A 22 -13.29 2.23 -1.59
C CYS A 22 -12.86 3.49 -2.34
N PHE A 23 -12.61 3.41 -3.64
CA PHE A 23 -12.07 4.49 -4.46
C PHE A 23 -13.07 4.97 -5.49
N THR A 24 -12.97 6.27 -5.83
CA THR A 24 -13.72 6.82 -6.96
C THR A 24 -13.18 6.26 -8.28
N GLY A 25 -14.00 6.31 -9.34
CA GLY A 25 -13.60 5.77 -10.65
C GLY A 25 -12.42 6.48 -11.29
N ASP A 26 -12.17 7.74 -10.89
CA ASP A 26 -11.05 8.55 -11.36
C ASP A 26 -9.92 8.69 -10.33
N ALA A 27 -9.90 7.84 -9.31
CA ALA A 27 -8.95 7.95 -8.22
C ALA A 27 -7.50 7.85 -8.67
N THR A 28 -6.63 8.57 -7.98
CA THR A 28 -5.19 8.42 -8.11
C THR A 28 -4.63 7.74 -6.86
N TYR A 29 -3.67 6.86 -7.05
CA TYR A 29 -3.03 6.11 -5.95
C TYR A 29 -1.52 6.19 -6.14
N HIS A 30 -0.85 6.84 -5.19
CA HIS A 30 0.60 6.90 -5.19
C HIS A 30 1.14 5.95 -4.14
N ASP A 31 1.54 4.76 -4.60
CA ASP A 31 2.27 3.78 -3.80
C ASP A 31 3.73 4.17 -3.78
N LEU A 32 4.30 4.34 -2.59
CA LEU A 32 5.68 4.81 -2.49
C LEU A 32 6.67 3.79 -3.07
N PHE A 33 6.33 2.51 -3.04
CA PHE A 33 7.17 1.44 -3.56
C PHE A 33 6.92 1.17 -5.05
N TYR A 34 5.66 0.99 -5.45
CA TYR A 34 5.29 0.58 -6.82
C TYR A 34 5.07 1.74 -7.78
N GLY A 35 4.87 2.96 -7.28
CA GLY A 35 4.65 4.13 -8.11
C GLY A 35 3.20 4.57 -8.20
N ARG A 36 2.83 5.22 -9.29
CA ARG A 36 1.51 5.85 -9.46
C ARG A 36 0.58 4.97 -10.28
N PHE A 37 -0.66 4.87 -9.81
CA PHE A 37 -1.73 4.13 -10.48
C PHE A 37 -2.96 5.01 -10.55
N GLN A 38 -3.79 4.81 -11.58
CA GLN A 38 -4.96 5.63 -11.79
C GLN A 38 -6.17 4.78 -12.18
N GLY A 39 -7.33 5.13 -11.62
CA GLY A 39 -8.61 4.50 -11.91
C GLY A 39 -8.72 3.10 -11.36
N HIS A 40 -9.90 2.51 -11.49
CA HIS A 40 -10.15 1.16 -10.97
C HIS A 40 -9.29 0.11 -11.65
N ASP A 41 -9.04 0.23 -12.97
CA ASP A 41 -8.19 -0.73 -13.69
C ASP A 41 -6.75 -0.67 -13.19
N GLY A 42 -6.23 0.54 -12.94
CA GLY A 42 -4.89 0.72 -12.37
C GLY A 42 -4.78 0.14 -10.97
N LEU A 43 -5.80 0.35 -10.14
CA LEU A 43 -5.83 -0.18 -8.79
C LEU A 43 -5.88 -1.71 -8.78
N ARG A 44 -6.66 -2.32 -9.67
CA ARG A 44 -6.70 -3.78 -9.80
C ARG A 44 -5.32 -4.34 -10.14
N LYS A 45 -4.61 -3.71 -11.06
CA LYS A 45 -3.25 -4.11 -11.43
C LYS A 45 -2.31 -4.06 -10.23
N LEU A 46 -2.39 -2.99 -9.43
CA LEU A 46 -1.57 -2.83 -8.24
C LEU A 46 -1.85 -3.92 -7.21
N PHE A 47 -3.11 -4.11 -6.84
CA PHE A 47 -3.45 -5.05 -5.76
C PHE A 47 -3.27 -6.50 -6.20
N ASP A 48 -3.55 -6.84 -7.46
CA ASP A 48 -3.23 -8.16 -8.00
C ASP A 48 -1.73 -8.43 -7.93
N ARG A 49 -0.91 -7.43 -8.24
CA ARG A 49 0.54 -7.53 -8.14
C ARG A 49 0.99 -7.72 -6.69
N MET A 50 0.45 -6.95 -5.76
CA MET A 50 0.79 -7.08 -4.33
C MET A 50 0.49 -8.48 -3.83
N PHE A 51 -0.68 -9.04 -4.18
CA PHE A 51 -1.09 -10.38 -3.75
C PHE A 51 -0.36 -11.50 -4.50
N THR A 52 0.27 -11.19 -5.63
CA THR A 52 1.13 -12.14 -6.35
C THR A 52 2.54 -12.16 -5.79
N GLU A 53 3.10 -10.98 -5.48
CA GLU A 53 4.48 -10.83 -5.02
C GLU A 53 4.64 -11.04 -3.52
N GLY A 54 3.56 -11.06 -2.77
CA GLY A 54 3.56 -11.30 -1.33
C GLY A 54 2.43 -12.21 -0.89
N ARG A 55 2.55 -12.70 0.33
CA ARG A 55 1.53 -13.52 1.00
C ARG A 55 1.47 -13.18 2.48
N ASP A 56 0.43 -13.65 3.14
CA ASP A 56 0.23 -13.44 4.59
C ASP A 56 0.23 -11.96 4.98
N HIS A 57 -0.36 -11.13 4.12
CA HIS A 57 -0.43 -9.69 4.36
C HIS A 57 -1.35 -9.36 5.54
N VAL A 58 -0.87 -8.45 6.39
CA VAL A 58 -1.68 -7.84 7.44
C VAL A 58 -1.46 -6.33 7.43
N TRP A 59 -2.51 -5.59 7.23
CA TRP A 59 -2.50 -4.12 7.29
C TRP A 59 -3.27 -3.68 8.52
N SER A 60 -2.55 -3.29 9.57
CA SER A 60 -3.13 -2.90 10.86
C SER A 60 -3.13 -1.38 10.98
N LEU A 61 -4.30 -0.79 11.30
CA LEU A 61 -4.39 0.65 11.54
C LEU A 61 -4.08 0.92 13.01
N ASP A 62 -3.04 1.70 13.27
CA ASP A 62 -2.58 2.02 14.61
C ASP A 62 -3.23 3.30 15.14
N ALA A 63 -3.47 4.29 14.27
CA ALA A 63 -4.14 5.54 14.60
C ALA A 63 -4.83 6.10 13.36
N VAL A 64 -6.02 6.65 13.53
CA VAL A 64 -6.79 7.24 12.44
C VAL A 64 -7.27 8.61 12.87
N ALA A 65 -7.07 9.61 12.00
CA ALA A 65 -7.54 10.97 12.21
C ALA A 65 -8.35 11.42 10.99
N GLU A 66 -9.44 12.13 11.24
CA GLU A 66 -10.30 12.67 10.20
C GLU A 66 -10.25 14.19 10.22
N GLY A 67 -10.22 14.78 9.01
CA GLY A 67 -10.43 16.18 8.78
C GLY A 67 -11.52 16.37 7.74
N VAL A 68 -11.73 17.61 7.31
CA VAL A 68 -12.70 17.89 6.24
C VAL A 68 -12.13 17.39 4.92
N GLY A 69 -12.80 16.38 4.34
CA GLY A 69 -12.39 15.80 3.06
C GLY A 69 -11.10 14.99 3.11
N VAL A 70 -10.63 14.60 4.30
CA VAL A 70 -9.38 13.85 4.43
C VAL A 70 -9.43 12.88 5.60
N VAL A 71 -8.83 11.70 5.41
CA VAL A 71 -8.58 10.73 6.47
C VAL A 71 -7.08 10.41 6.43
N MET A 72 -6.43 10.46 7.58
CA MET A 72 -5.04 10.02 7.73
C MET A 72 -4.99 8.81 8.64
N ALA A 73 -4.18 7.84 8.27
CA ALA A 73 -4.06 6.60 9.03
C ALA A 73 -2.59 6.23 9.20
N GLU A 74 -2.16 6.10 10.43
CA GLU A 74 -0.87 5.49 10.75
C GLU A 74 -1.09 3.99 10.84
N TRP A 75 -0.19 3.20 10.25
CA TRP A 75 -0.37 1.76 10.14
C TRP A 75 0.93 0.99 10.27
N THR A 76 0.77 -0.28 10.58
CA THR A 76 1.81 -1.30 10.48
C THR A 76 1.41 -2.26 9.37
N PHE A 77 2.34 -2.54 8.47
CA PHE A 77 2.13 -3.45 7.34
C PHE A 77 3.15 -4.57 7.41
N GLU A 78 2.68 -5.80 7.26
CA GLU A 78 3.57 -6.95 7.25
C GLU A 78 3.15 -7.96 6.19
N PHE A 79 4.11 -8.64 5.61
CA PHE A 79 3.88 -9.71 4.65
C PHE A 79 5.14 -10.54 4.47
N VAL A 80 4.99 -11.66 3.79
CA VAL A 80 6.10 -12.52 3.38
C VAL A 80 6.24 -12.43 1.87
N VAL A 81 7.47 -12.23 1.38
CA VAL A 81 7.74 -12.18 -0.07
C VAL A 81 7.51 -13.56 -0.66
N SER A 82 6.72 -13.62 -1.74
CA SER A 82 6.37 -14.88 -2.40
C SER A 82 7.47 -15.39 -3.32
N ASP A 83 7.30 -16.59 -3.83
CA ASP A 83 8.21 -17.20 -4.80
C ASP A 83 8.20 -16.47 -6.16
N ALA A 84 7.22 -15.61 -6.42
CA ALA A 84 7.19 -14.77 -7.61
C ALA A 84 8.33 -13.75 -7.65
N VAL A 85 8.98 -13.49 -6.50
CA VAL A 85 10.14 -12.61 -6.39
C VAL A 85 11.33 -13.44 -5.85
N PRO A 86 12.00 -14.23 -6.71
CA PRO A 86 12.99 -15.23 -6.24
C PRO A 86 14.13 -14.66 -5.40
N ARG A 87 14.58 -13.42 -5.70
CA ARG A 87 15.68 -12.78 -4.97
C ARG A 87 15.40 -12.58 -3.50
N SER A 88 14.13 -12.37 -3.16
CA SER A 88 13.71 -12.03 -1.82
C SER A 88 12.71 -13.04 -1.24
N ALA A 89 12.44 -14.13 -1.96
CA ALA A 89 11.42 -15.11 -1.57
C ALA A 89 11.62 -15.60 -0.13
N GLY A 90 10.52 -15.62 0.62
CA GLY A 90 10.51 -16.06 2.01
C GLY A 90 10.92 -15.01 3.03
N ARG A 91 11.38 -13.83 2.62
CA ARG A 91 11.70 -12.75 3.55
C ARG A 91 10.42 -12.21 4.19
N GLN A 92 10.47 -12.00 5.48
CA GLN A 92 9.39 -11.39 6.24
C GLN A 92 9.66 -9.90 6.35
N LEU A 93 8.67 -9.08 5.96
CA LEU A 93 8.75 -7.64 6.03
C LEU A 93 7.72 -7.11 7.00
N ARG A 94 8.12 -6.14 7.79
CA ARG A 94 7.24 -5.41 8.71
C ARG A 94 7.74 -3.99 8.80
N PHE A 95 6.86 -3.03 8.46
CA PHE A 95 7.21 -1.63 8.53
C PHE A 95 5.98 -0.79 8.82
N ARG A 96 6.21 0.46 9.19
CA ARG A 96 5.17 1.41 9.58
C ARG A 96 5.15 2.58 8.62
N GLY A 97 3.99 3.16 8.47
CA GLY A 97 3.84 4.34 7.62
C GLY A 97 2.56 5.09 7.92
N VAL A 98 2.32 6.11 7.10
CA VAL A 98 1.12 6.93 7.16
C VAL A 98 0.54 7.05 5.76
N SER A 99 -0.77 6.89 5.66
CA SER A 99 -1.51 7.11 4.43
C SER A 99 -2.42 8.32 4.55
N VAL A 100 -2.55 9.04 3.45
CA VAL A 100 -3.48 10.17 3.32
C VAL A 100 -4.54 9.80 2.28
N PHE A 101 -5.80 9.75 2.72
CA PHE A 101 -6.95 9.48 1.85
C PHE A 101 -7.70 10.79 1.69
N GLU A 102 -7.68 11.37 0.50
CA GLU A 102 -8.59 12.49 0.18
C GLU A 102 -9.92 11.89 -0.23
N VAL A 103 -11.00 12.41 0.36
CA VAL A 103 -12.33 11.78 0.29
C VAL A 103 -13.29 12.67 -0.47
N ARG A 104 -14.05 12.06 -1.40
CA ARG A 104 -15.14 12.69 -2.15
C ARG A 104 -16.27 11.67 -2.24
N ASP A 105 -17.47 12.08 -1.82
CA ASP A 105 -18.66 11.22 -1.83
C ASP A 105 -18.43 9.87 -1.12
N ALA A 106 -17.83 9.94 0.07
CA ALA A 106 -17.53 8.80 0.95
C ALA A 106 -16.51 7.80 0.37
N ARG A 107 -15.83 8.14 -0.73
CA ARG A 107 -14.79 7.32 -1.36
C ARG A 107 -13.49 8.08 -1.46
N CYS A 108 -12.40 7.36 -1.51
CA CYS A 108 -11.08 7.95 -1.71
C CYS A 108 -10.90 8.35 -3.17
N CYS A 109 -10.60 9.63 -3.41
CA CYS A 109 -10.28 10.12 -4.75
C CYS A 109 -8.79 10.34 -4.98
N SER A 110 -8.01 10.42 -3.90
CA SER A 110 -6.55 10.54 -4.00
C SER A 110 -5.92 9.88 -2.77
N TYR A 111 -5.04 8.96 -3.01
CA TYR A 111 -4.30 8.24 -1.97
C TYR A 111 -2.81 8.46 -2.15
N ARG A 112 -2.10 8.69 -1.06
CA ARG A 112 -0.65 8.70 -1.00
C ARG A 112 -0.19 8.18 0.35
N GLU A 113 1.03 7.69 0.39
CA GLU A 113 1.57 7.11 1.60
C GLU A 113 3.02 7.49 1.80
N TYR A 114 3.48 7.39 3.04
CA TYR A 114 4.85 7.71 3.43
C TYR A 114 5.36 6.65 4.40
N PHE A 115 6.52 6.10 4.10
CA PHE A 115 7.23 5.17 4.98
C PHE A 115 8.72 5.21 4.65
N ASP A 116 9.53 4.56 5.45
CA ASP A 116 10.98 4.46 5.21
C ASP A 116 11.26 3.46 4.07
N LYS A 117 11.23 3.95 2.84
CA LYS A 117 11.49 3.12 1.66
C LYS A 117 12.89 2.53 1.68
N GLY A 118 13.89 3.28 2.17
CA GLY A 118 15.26 2.80 2.28
C GLY A 118 15.35 1.58 3.18
N GLY A 119 14.72 1.63 4.34
CA GLY A 119 14.66 0.50 5.27
C GLY A 119 14.01 -0.73 4.66
N VAL A 120 12.90 -0.54 3.95
CA VAL A 120 12.20 -1.65 3.26
C VAL A 120 13.11 -2.29 2.21
N LEU A 121 13.81 -1.50 1.43
CA LEU A 121 14.74 -2.02 0.40
C LEU A 121 15.89 -2.80 1.03
N VAL A 122 16.43 -2.33 2.15
CA VAL A 122 17.45 -3.06 2.90
C VAL A 122 16.92 -4.42 3.37
N ASP A 123 15.71 -4.44 3.91
CA ASP A 123 15.07 -5.68 4.38
C ASP A 123 14.78 -6.65 3.23
N LEU A 124 14.55 -6.13 2.02
CA LEU A 124 14.41 -6.94 0.81
C LEU A 124 15.74 -7.49 0.30
N GLY A 125 16.87 -7.06 0.86
CA GLY A 125 18.20 -7.54 0.50
C GLY A 125 18.94 -6.70 -0.55
N PHE A 126 18.49 -5.48 -0.80
CA PHE A 126 19.17 -4.59 -1.74
C PHE A 126 20.56 -4.26 -1.24
N GLN A 127 21.55 -4.36 -2.14
CA GLN A 127 22.93 -4.01 -1.84
C GLN A 127 23.14 -2.49 -1.96
N PRO A 128 24.19 -1.92 -1.36
CA PRO A 128 24.37 -0.46 -1.31
C PRO A 128 24.23 0.27 -2.65
N ASP A 129 24.85 -0.25 -3.72
CA ASP A 129 24.77 0.39 -5.04
C ASP A 129 23.36 0.36 -5.62
N SER A 130 22.66 -0.77 -5.47
CA SER A 130 21.30 -0.91 -5.94
C SER A 130 20.34 -0.03 -5.12
N LEU A 131 20.56 0.06 -3.82
CA LEU A 131 19.81 0.92 -2.93
C LEU A 131 19.94 2.38 -3.34
N TRP A 132 21.19 2.84 -3.55
CA TRP A 132 21.46 4.22 -3.96
C TRP A 132 20.76 4.55 -5.29
N ARG A 133 20.90 3.67 -6.29
CA ARG A 133 20.27 3.88 -7.61
C ARG A 133 18.75 3.92 -7.52
N THR A 134 18.16 3.04 -6.73
CA THR A 134 16.69 2.96 -6.57
C THR A 134 16.14 4.21 -5.90
N LEU A 135 16.81 4.72 -4.88
CA LEU A 135 16.35 5.91 -4.15
C LEU A 135 16.57 7.22 -4.90
N ASN A 136 17.48 7.23 -5.89
CA ASN A 136 17.85 8.44 -6.62
C ASN A 136 17.33 8.48 -8.07
N ARG A 137 16.32 7.69 -8.35
CA ARG A 137 15.64 7.74 -9.65
C ARG A 137 14.73 8.93 -9.78
#